data_843e009daaef567b6ce18ea88c6c8265
#
_entry.id   843e009daaef567b6ce18ea88c6c8265
#
_cell.length_a   1.000
_cell.length_b   1.000
_cell.length_c   1.000
_cell.angle_alpha   90.00
_cell.angle_beta   90.00
_cell.angle_gamma   90.00
#
_symmetry.space_group_name_H-M   'P 1'
#
loop_
_entity.id
_entity.type
_entity.pdbx_description
1 polymer ?
#
loop_
_entity_poly.entity_id
_entity_poly.type
_entity_poly.pdbx_seq_one_letter_code
_entity_poly.pdbx_strand_id
1 'polypeptide(L)'
;MTNHYFSNDLVDMHYYRFGNGPKTMFCFHGYGMHGRQFKILEETMGSQYTFYGFDLFFHKKTVLRDQSLAAVKKGISKSQLADLFKHFCKDSGVDRFSIVAYSMGSHYATSLVEEMPEHINELFIAAPASLKPGKIITFLSGNRIGNKVLERMALNDKSMLRLLFVLKKVKIIDQKGYDILFKEVASPQLRFSFYACASYMRFLKLNAQKFIAMVNQHQIKSVFIFGERDKNYPTAIGKNIIPRIDQAKELVINENHDMINLNFANVLSQLLHDY
;
A
#
# COMPACT_ATOMS: atom_id res chain seq x y z
N MET A 1 13.74 3.84 18.99
CA MET A 1 13.11 3.16 17.85
C MET A 1 14.07 2.11 17.34
N THR A 2 13.73 0.86 17.51
CA THR A 2 14.57 -0.28 17.11
C THR A 2 14.17 -0.73 15.70
N ASN A 3 15.16 -1.07 14.89
CA ASN A 3 14.95 -1.72 13.61
C ASN A 3 14.66 -3.20 13.87
N HIS A 4 13.58 -3.71 13.32
CA HIS A 4 13.20 -5.10 13.45
C HIS A 4 13.12 -5.75 12.08
N TYR A 5 13.40 -7.04 12.04
CA TYR A 5 13.24 -7.86 10.85
C TYR A 5 12.41 -9.09 11.17
N PHE A 6 11.53 -9.42 10.27
CA PHE A 6 10.90 -10.73 10.17
C PHE A 6 11.48 -11.43 8.95
N SER A 7 12.00 -12.62 9.15
CA SER A 7 12.70 -13.36 8.11
C SER A 7 12.06 -14.73 7.88
N ASN A 8 11.84 -15.07 6.63
CA ASN A 8 11.43 -16.40 6.19
C ASN A 8 12.10 -16.75 4.85
N ASP A 9 11.67 -17.85 4.20
CA ASP A 9 12.23 -18.28 2.89
C ASP A 9 11.93 -17.30 1.74
N LEU A 10 10.96 -16.40 1.89
CA LEU A 10 10.57 -15.45 0.87
C LEU A 10 11.30 -14.11 1.00
N VAL A 11 11.44 -13.60 2.23
CA VAL A 11 11.80 -12.20 2.46
C VAL A 11 12.46 -11.98 3.82
N ASP A 12 13.37 -11.03 3.88
CA ASP A 12 13.76 -10.30 5.09
C ASP A 12 12.94 -9.01 5.12
N MET A 13 11.81 -9.03 5.82
CA MET A 13 10.88 -7.90 5.91
C MET A 13 11.24 -7.01 7.08
N HIS A 14 11.66 -5.79 6.77
CA HIS A 14 11.95 -4.79 7.78
C HIS A 14 10.68 -4.11 8.26
N TYR A 15 10.61 -3.85 9.57
CA TYR A 15 9.51 -3.08 10.16
C TYR A 15 9.96 -2.22 11.33
N TYR A 16 9.17 -1.21 11.61
CA TYR A 16 9.29 -0.32 12.77
C TYR A 16 8.19 -0.68 13.76
N ARG A 17 8.53 -0.75 15.03
CA ARG A 17 7.55 -0.91 16.10
C ARG A 17 7.52 0.36 16.95
N PHE A 18 6.32 0.89 17.20
CA PHE A 18 6.08 2.08 18.00
C PHE A 18 4.70 2.00 18.67
N GLY A 19 4.49 2.83 19.73
CA GLY A 19 3.36 2.67 20.62
C GLY A 19 3.52 1.48 21.57
N ASN A 20 2.66 1.40 22.57
CA ASN A 20 2.68 0.37 23.62
C ASN A 20 1.28 -0.06 24.06
N GLY A 21 0.26 0.29 23.29
CA GLY A 21 -1.13 -0.08 23.56
C GLY A 21 -1.41 -1.56 23.31
N PRO A 22 -2.51 -2.08 23.90
CA PRO A 22 -2.87 -3.50 23.86
C PRO A 22 -3.39 -3.95 22.49
N LYS A 23 -3.90 -3.05 21.66
CA LYS A 23 -4.37 -3.38 20.31
C LYS A 23 -3.21 -3.33 19.32
N THR A 24 -3.25 -4.15 18.28
CA THR A 24 -2.23 -4.17 17.22
C THR A 24 -2.73 -3.48 15.97
N MET A 25 -1.87 -2.66 15.33
CA MET A 25 -2.15 -2.04 14.04
C MET A 25 -1.01 -2.24 13.05
N PHE A 26 -1.31 -2.85 11.91
CA PHE A 26 -0.38 -3.00 10.79
C PHE A 26 -0.49 -1.81 9.85
N CYS A 27 0.66 -1.23 9.49
CA CYS A 27 0.73 -0.01 8.71
C CYS A 27 1.43 -0.26 7.36
N PHE A 28 0.73 0.02 6.25
CA PHE A 28 1.19 -0.20 4.88
C PHE A 28 1.30 1.11 4.12
N HIS A 29 2.52 1.53 3.81
CA HIS A 29 2.82 2.83 3.23
C HIS A 29 2.56 2.93 1.71
N GLY A 30 2.59 4.16 1.18
CA GLY A 30 2.53 4.46 -0.25
C GLY A 30 3.86 4.19 -0.97
N TYR A 31 3.82 4.20 -2.32
CA TYR A 31 5.02 4.04 -3.14
C TYR A 31 6.07 5.11 -2.80
N GLY A 32 7.35 4.72 -2.79
CA GLY A 32 8.49 5.59 -2.47
C GLY A 32 8.67 5.90 -0.97
N MET A 33 7.71 5.53 -0.12
CA MET A 33 7.68 5.83 1.31
C MET A 33 8.34 4.73 2.16
N HIS A 34 8.00 4.64 3.43
CA HIS A 34 8.52 3.64 4.38
C HIS A 34 7.58 3.49 5.58
N GLY A 35 7.66 2.37 6.30
CA GLY A 35 6.79 2.06 7.43
C GLY A 35 6.84 3.08 8.58
N ARG A 36 7.99 3.75 8.77
CA ARG A 36 8.14 4.82 9.76
C ARG A 36 7.24 6.03 9.50
N GLN A 37 6.67 6.19 8.29
CA GLN A 37 5.73 7.27 7.96
C GLN A 37 4.58 7.35 8.96
N PHE A 38 4.13 6.20 9.46
CA PHE A 38 3.00 6.12 10.39
C PHE A 38 3.36 6.42 11.85
N LYS A 39 4.63 6.74 12.16
CA LYS A 39 5.01 7.10 13.54
C LYS A 39 4.23 8.30 14.08
N ILE A 40 3.72 9.15 13.22
CA ILE A 40 2.84 10.26 13.59
C ILE A 40 1.59 9.82 14.37
N LEU A 41 1.14 8.58 14.19
CA LEU A 41 -0.01 8.01 14.91
C LEU A 41 0.30 7.70 16.38
N GLU A 42 1.58 7.57 16.74
CA GLU A 42 1.97 7.28 18.11
C GLU A 42 1.57 8.39 19.09
N GLU A 43 1.61 9.65 18.63
CA GLU A 43 1.29 10.83 19.47
C GLU A 43 -0.17 10.83 19.93
N THR A 44 -1.07 10.32 19.09
CA THR A 44 -2.52 10.36 19.36
C THR A 44 -3.10 9.03 19.82
N MET A 45 -2.49 7.91 19.43
CA MET A 45 -3.05 6.57 19.65
C MET A 45 -2.04 5.56 20.22
N GLY A 46 -0.83 5.97 20.57
CA GLY A 46 0.24 5.08 21.04
C GLY A 46 -0.06 4.35 22.35
N SER A 47 -0.95 4.87 23.17
CA SER A 47 -1.43 4.20 24.39
C SER A 47 -2.52 3.14 24.13
N GLN A 48 -3.20 3.20 22.97
CA GLN A 48 -4.25 2.26 22.58
C GLN A 48 -3.70 1.16 21.65
N TYR A 49 -2.73 1.49 20.81
CA TYR A 49 -2.17 0.60 19.79
C TYR A 49 -0.67 0.43 19.91
N THR A 50 -0.22 -0.80 19.63
CA THR A 50 1.13 -1.08 19.18
C THR A 50 1.11 -1.18 17.67
N PHE A 51 1.88 -0.31 17.02
CA PHE A 51 1.96 -0.21 15.56
C PHE A 51 3.14 -1.00 15.01
N TYR A 52 2.91 -1.67 13.89
CA TYR A 52 3.94 -2.33 13.07
C TYR A 52 3.95 -1.67 11.69
N GLY A 53 4.88 -0.74 11.47
CA GLY A 53 5.05 -0.06 10.19
C GLY A 53 6.01 -0.82 9.31
N PHE A 54 5.50 -1.55 8.31
CA PHE A 54 6.32 -2.38 7.43
C PHE A 54 6.93 -1.56 6.29
N ASP A 55 8.22 -1.77 5.99
CA ASP A 55 8.78 -1.41 4.71
C ASP A 55 8.30 -2.44 3.68
N LEU A 56 7.54 -2.00 2.68
CA LEU A 56 6.93 -2.90 1.70
C LEU A 56 7.96 -3.45 0.71
N PHE A 57 7.61 -4.46 -0.07
CA PHE A 57 8.53 -5.05 -1.06
C PHE A 57 9.16 -3.99 -1.96
N PHE A 58 10.46 -4.12 -2.20
CA PHE A 58 11.30 -3.20 -2.99
C PHE A 58 11.42 -1.78 -2.42
N HIS A 59 11.08 -1.60 -1.14
CA HIS A 59 11.25 -0.34 -0.43
C HIS A 59 12.22 -0.50 0.74
N LYS A 60 13.09 0.50 0.88
CA LYS A 60 14.02 0.69 2.00
C LYS A 60 14.81 -0.57 2.35
N LYS A 61 14.51 -1.21 3.49
CA LYS A 61 15.31 -2.31 4.05
C LYS A 61 14.69 -3.69 3.87
N THR A 62 13.50 -3.79 3.28
CA THR A 62 12.88 -5.08 2.96
C THR A 62 13.51 -5.68 1.72
N VAL A 63 14.02 -6.90 1.82
CA VAL A 63 14.79 -7.57 0.77
C VAL A 63 14.22 -8.96 0.52
N LEU A 64 13.85 -9.26 -0.73
CA LEU A 64 13.51 -10.62 -1.13
C LEU A 64 14.73 -11.54 -1.07
N ARG A 65 14.55 -12.78 -0.66
CA ARG A 65 15.61 -13.82 -0.69
C ARG A 65 16.08 -14.07 -2.11
N ASP A 66 15.17 -14.20 -3.05
CA ASP A 66 15.47 -14.27 -4.48
C ASP A 66 15.15 -12.92 -5.14
N GLN A 67 16.20 -12.16 -5.48
CA GLN A 67 16.10 -10.85 -6.13
C GLN A 67 16.20 -10.95 -7.66
N SER A 68 16.18 -12.17 -8.22
CA SER A 68 16.29 -12.36 -9.66
C SER A 68 15.10 -11.74 -10.42
N LEU A 69 15.33 -11.37 -11.66
CA LEU A 69 14.24 -10.96 -12.56
C LEU A 69 13.17 -12.04 -12.73
N ALA A 70 13.54 -13.32 -12.61
CA ALA A 70 12.60 -14.43 -12.66
C ALA A 70 11.64 -14.40 -11.46
N ALA A 71 12.16 -14.19 -10.24
CA ALA A 71 11.34 -14.05 -9.05
C ALA A 71 10.41 -12.82 -9.12
N VAL A 72 10.94 -11.67 -9.56
CA VAL A 72 10.12 -10.46 -9.78
C VAL A 72 9.00 -10.73 -10.79
N LYS A 73 9.30 -11.42 -11.89
CA LYS A 73 8.29 -11.80 -12.90
C LYS A 73 7.32 -12.87 -12.42
N LYS A 74 7.72 -13.76 -11.54
CA LYS A 74 6.81 -14.71 -10.90
C LYS A 74 5.72 -13.97 -10.14
N GLY A 75 6.10 -12.94 -9.40
CA GLY A 75 5.17 -12.13 -8.59
C GLY A 75 4.72 -12.83 -7.33
N ILE A 76 3.96 -12.14 -6.50
CA ILE A 76 3.35 -12.67 -5.28
C ILE A 76 1.84 -12.77 -5.44
N SER A 77 1.26 -13.90 -5.06
CA SER A 77 -0.20 -14.06 -4.97
C SER A 77 -0.73 -13.49 -3.65
N LYS A 78 -2.05 -13.27 -3.57
CA LYS A 78 -2.70 -12.83 -2.32
C LYS A 78 -2.55 -13.88 -1.22
N SER A 79 -2.68 -15.17 -1.54
CA SER A 79 -2.47 -16.25 -0.56
C SER A 79 -1.05 -16.26 -0.02
N GLN A 80 -0.04 -16.13 -0.87
CA GLN A 80 1.36 -16.05 -0.41
C GLN A 80 1.61 -14.81 0.46
N LEU A 81 0.97 -13.68 0.16
CA LEU A 81 1.03 -12.49 1.01
C LEU A 81 0.35 -12.74 2.36
N ALA A 82 -0.82 -13.37 2.36
CA ALA A 82 -1.52 -13.73 3.60
C ALA A 82 -0.70 -14.73 4.44
N ASP A 83 -0.11 -15.74 3.82
CA ASP A 83 0.75 -16.71 4.52
C ASP A 83 1.97 -16.03 5.15
N LEU A 84 2.58 -15.06 4.46
CA LEU A 84 3.65 -14.23 5.03
C LEU A 84 3.21 -13.54 6.33
N PHE A 85 2.03 -12.90 6.31
CA PHE A 85 1.52 -12.19 7.48
C PHE A 85 0.99 -13.13 8.57
N LYS A 86 0.46 -14.33 8.24
CA LYS A 86 0.13 -15.38 9.22
C LYS A 86 1.38 -15.84 9.96
N HIS A 87 2.50 -16.05 9.26
CA HIS A 87 3.77 -16.39 9.91
C HIS A 87 4.27 -15.25 10.80
N PHE A 88 4.21 -14.00 10.30
CA PHE A 88 4.55 -12.83 11.12
C PHE A 88 3.69 -12.76 12.41
N CYS A 89 2.38 -12.96 12.29
CA CYS A 89 1.45 -12.95 13.41
C CYS A 89 1.82 -14.02 14.45
N LYS A 90 2.10 -15.25 13.98
CA LYS A 90 2.53 -16.36 14.84
C LYS A 90 3.82 -16.03 15.60
N ASP A 91 4.84 -15.52 14.90
CA ASP A 91 6.14 -15.22 15.51
C ASP A 91 6.07 -14.02 16.48
N SER A 92 5.16 -13.07 16.21
CA SER A 92 4.98 -11.85 17.02
C SER A 92 3.94 -12.01 18.14
N GLY A 93 3.26 -13.16 18.24
CA GLY A 93 2.19 -13.38 19.20
C GLY A 93 0.95 -12.52 18.94
N VAL A 94 0.68 -12.15 17.69
CA VAL A 94 -0.46 -11.35 17.27
C VAL A 94 -1.55 -12.26 16.73
N ASP A 95 -2.70 -12.30 17.38
CA ASP A 95 -3.85 -13.07 16.92
C ASP A 95 -4.73 -12.24 15.97
N ARG A 96 -5.08 -11.03 16.38
CA ARG A 96 -5.91 -10.11 15.59
C ARG A 96 -5.28 -8.72 15.52
N PHE A 97 -5.50 -8.02 14.42
CA PHE A 97 -4.94 -6.69 14.20
C PHE A 97 -5.89 -5.79 13.41
N SER A 98 -5.71 -4.49 13.55
CA SER A 98 -6.29 -3.47 12.67
C SER A 98 -5.29 -3.12 11.57
N ILE A 99 -5.77 -2.56 10.48
CA ILE A 99 -4.93 -2.14 9.35
C ILE A 99 -5.11 -0.64 9.10
N VAL A 100 -4.00 0.09 8.98
CA VAL A 100 -3.97 1.38 8.31
C VAL A 100 -3.11 1.29 7.05
N ALA A 101 -3.69 1.64 5.90
CA ALA A 101 -3.03 1.57 4.62
C ALA A 101 -3.16 2.87 3.84
N TYR A 102 -2.09 3.24 3.14
CA TYR A 102 -2.05 4.46 2.35
C TYR A 102 -1.65 4.16 0.92
N SER A 103 -2.42 4.71 -0.04
CA SER A 103 -2.11 4.66 -1.48
C SER A 103 -1.78 3.22 -1.93
N MET A 104 -0.56 2.95 -2.40
CA MET A 104 -0.10 1.61 -2.82
C MET A 104 -0.31 0.55 -1.72
N GLY A 105 -0.14 0.89 -0.45
CA GLY A 105 -0.35 -0.02 0.68
C GLY A 105 -1.77 -0.59 0.74
N SER A 106 -2.76 0.09 0.13
CA SER A 106 -4.12 -0.43 0.04
C SER A 106 -4.25 -1.77 -0.70
N HIS A 107 -3.31 -2.09 -1.61
CA HIS A 107 -3.27 -3.40 -2.26
C HIS A 107 -2.93 -4.53 -1.28
N TYR A 108 -2.05 -4.26 -0.31
CA TYR A 108 -1.76 -5.19 0.78
C TYR A 108 -3.00 -5.38 1.65
N ALA A 109 -3.58 -4.28 2.12
CA ALA A 109 -4.74 -4.28 3.00
C ALA A 109 -5.92 -5.05 2.38
N THR A 110 -6.31 -4.74 1.15
CA THR A 110 -7.41 -5.44 0.48
C THR A 110 -7.11 -6.91 0.22
N SER A 111 -5.85 -7.26 -0.07
CA SER A 111 -5.45 -8.66 -0.25
C SER A 111 -5.54 -9.46 1.05
N LEU A 112 -5.11 -8.87 2.17
CA LEU A 112 -5.21 -9.52 3.49
C LEU A 112 -6.67 -9.70 3.92
N VAL A 113 -7.53 -8.71 3.67
CA VAL A 113 -8.99 -8.84 3.91
C VAL A 113 -9.58 -9.97 3.08
N GLU A 114 -9.16 -10.15 1.83
CA GLU A 114 -9.67 -11.23 0.99
C GLU A 114 -9.20 -12.63 1.40
N GLU A 115 -8.04 -12.77 2.08
CA GLU A 115 -7.39 -14.07 2.34
C GLU A 115 -7.28 -14.46 3.81
N MET A 116 -7.40 -13.50 4.75
CA MET A 116 -7.34 -13.75 6.19
C MET A 116 -8.23 -12.79 7.00
N PRO A 117 -9.51 -12.62 6.61
CA PRO A 117 -10.40 -11.62 7.22
C PRO A 117 -10.66 -11.86 8.71
N GLU A 118 -10.57 -13.12 9.17
CA GLU A 118 -10.77 -13.53 10.55
C GLU A 118 -9.78 -12.89 11.53
N HIS A 119 -8.61 -12.48 11.05
CA HIS A 119 -7.58 -11.82 11.85
C HIS A 119 -7.72 -10.29 11.89
N ILE A 120 -8.66 -9.71 11.13
CA ILE A 120 -8.74 -8.25 10.94
C ILE A 120 -9.91 -7.68 11.73
N ASN A 121 -9.63 -6.71 12.61
CA ASN A 121 -10.64 -6.01 13.41
C ASN A 121 -11.19 -4.78 12.68
N GLU A 122 -10.29 -3.92 12.20
CA GLU A 122 -10.61 -2.61 11.64
C GLU A 122 -9.74 -2.35 10.41
N LEU A 123 -10.28 -1.60 9.46
CA LEU A 123 -9.62 -1.29 8.20
C LEU A 123 -9.72 0.20 7.90
N PHE A 124 -8.59 0.88 7.87
CA PHE A 124 -8.48 2.30 7.53
C PHE A 124 -7.66 2.43 6.25
N ILE A 125 -8.26 2.91 5.17
CA ILE A 125 -7.57 3.08 3.88
C ILE A 125 -7.60 4.54 3.45
N ALA A 126 -6.44 5.17 3.46
CA ALA A 126 -6.24 6.52 2.95
C ALA A 126 -5.78 6.49 1.48
N ALA A 127 -6.38 7.33 0.63
CA ALA A 127 -6.12 7.41 -0.80
C ALA A 127 -6.14 6.02 -1.48
N PRO A 128 -7.26 5.26 -1.46
CA PRO A 128 -7.36 3.83 -1.75
C PRO A 128 -7.04 3.46 -3.20
N ALA A 129 -5.75 3.36 -3.56
CA ALA A 129 -5.29 3.03 -4.91
C ALA A 129 -5.81 1.66 -5.41
N SER A 130 -6.06 0.71 -4.49
CA SER A 130 -6.60 -0.62 -4.84
C SER A 130 -8.00 -0.56 -5.44
N LEU A 131 -8.81 0.46 -5.12
CA LEU A 131 -10.16 0.61 -5.67
C LEU A 131 -10.14 1.01 -7.16
N LYS A 132 -9.08 1.72 -7.60
CA LYS A 132 -8.92 2.12 -8.99
C LYS A 132 -7.42 2.14 -9.36
N PRO A 133 -6.81 0.99 -9.60
CA PRO A 133 -5.41 0.93 -10.03
C PRO A 133 -5.23 1.62 -11.37
N GLY A 134 -4.07 2.27 -11.55
CA GLY A 134 -3.74 3.00 -12.77
C GLY A 134 -3.79 2.10 -14.02
N LYS A 135 -4.59 2.47 -15.02
CA LYS A 135 -4.82 1.64 -16.22
C LYS A 135 -3.53 1.28 -16.96
N ILE A 136 -2.64 2.26 -17.14
CA ILE A 136 -1.38 2.07 -17.90
C ILE A 136 -0.47 1.08 -17.17
N ILE A 137 -0.22 1.28 -15.87
CA ILE A 137 0.67 0.40 -15.11
C ILE A 137 0.08 -1.01 -14.99
N THR A 138 -1.24 -1.12 -14.83
CA THR A 138 -1.95 -2.40 -14.80
C THR A 138 -1.84 -3.16 -16.11
N PHE A 139 -1.95 -2.46 -17.25
CA PHE A 139 -1.76 -3.04 -18.57
C PHE A 139 -0.30 -3.48 -18.78
N LEU A 140 0.66 -2.59 -18.50
CA LEU A 140 2.07 -2.90 -18.69
C LEU A 140 2.55 -4.04 -17.79
N SER A 141 2.15 -4.07 -16.52
CA SER A 141 2.57 -5.14 -15.60
C SER A 141 1.79 -6.45 -15.79
N GLY A 142 0.57 -6.40 -16.30
CA GLY A 142 -0.38 -7.51 -16.31
C GLY A 142 -0.25 -8.48 -17.49
N ASN A 143 0.47 -8.13 -18.56
CA ASN A 143 0.68 -9.01 -19.71
C ASN A 143 2.17 -9.16 -20.07
N ARG A 144 2.51 -10.25 -20.80
CA ARG A 144 3.90 -10.59 -21.11
C ARG A 144 4.62 -9.52 -21.93
N ILE A 145 3.95 -8.94 -22.93
CA ILE A 145 4.53 -7.93 -23.81
C ILE A 145 4.72 -6.62 -23.05
N GLY A 146 3.68 -6.13 -22.37
CA GLY A 146 3.75 -4.94 -21.55
C GLY A 146 4.82 -5.04 -20.46
N ASN A 147 4.93 -6.19 -19.79
CA ASN A 147 5.94 -6.41 -18.76
C ASN A 147 7.36 -6.37 -19.34
N LYS A 148 7.59 -6.96 -20.53
CA LYS A 148 8.88 -6.88 -21.23
C LYS A 148 9.22 -5.44 -21.66
N VAL A 149 8.23 -4.65 -22.05
CA VAL A 149 8.43 -3.23 -22.36
C VAL A 149 8.81 -2.47 -21.08
N LEU A 150 8.07 -2.67 -20.01
CA LEU A 150 8.33 -2.01 -18.71
C LEU A 150 9.72 -2.39 -18.17
N GLU A 151 10.11 -3.66 -18.27
CA GLU A 151 11.44 -4.16 -17.91
C GLU A 151 12.54 -3.45 -18.72
N ARG A 152 12.40 -3.42 -20.05
CA ARG A 152 13.39 -2.75 -20.90
C ARG A 152 13.51 -1.25 -20.55
N MET A 153 12.39 -0.61 -20.26
CA MET A 153 12.40 0.79 -19.85
C MET A 153 13.10 0.99 -18.51
N ALA A 154 12.87 0.10 -17.56
CA ALA A 154 13.48 0.17 -16.23
C ALA A 154 14.99 -0.12 -16.24
N LEU A 155 15.41 -1.06 -17.07
CA LEU A 155 16.84 -1.45 -17.19
C LEU A 155 17.64 -0.55 -18.14
N ASN A 156 16.98 0.28 -18.97
CA ASN A 156 17.64 1.19 -19.90
C ASN A 156 17.52 2.65 -19.42
N ASP A 157 18.66 3.25 -19.11
CA ASP A 157 18.74 4.60 -18.53
C ASP A 157 18.04 5.69 -19.36
N LYS A 158 18.08 5.56 -20.69
CA LYS A 158 17.55 6.60 -21.58
C LYS A 158 16.07 6.42 -21.88
N SER A 159 15.53 5.19 -21.82
CA SER A 159 14.16 4.91 -22.30
C SER A 159 13.10 5.46 -21.35
N MET A 160 13.23 5.25 -20.06
CA MET A 160 12.27 5.74 -19.07
C MET A 160 12.26 7.27 -19.01
N LEU A 161 13.45 7.88 -18.99
CA LEU A 161 13.58 9.34 -18.94
C LEU A 161 13.07 10.00 -20.23
N ARG A 162 13.30 9.39 -21.40
CA ARG A 162 12.75 9.84 -22.68
C ARG A 162 11.21 9.78 -22.67
N LEU A 163 10.64 8.69 -22.15
CA LEU A 163 9.19 8.58 -22.04
C LEU A 163 8.61 9.70 -21.18
N LEU A 164 9.18 9.96 -20.01
CA LEU A 164 8.73 11.04 -19.12
C LEU A 164 8.81 12.40 -19.83
N PHE A 165 9.91 12.65 -20.54
CA PHE A 165 10.07 13.87 -21.31
C PHE A 165 9.00 14.01 -22.41
N VAL A 166 8.71 12.94 -23.15
CA VAL A 166 7.66 12.93 -24.17
C VAL A 166 6.29 13.17 -23.54
N LEU A 167 5.95 12.49 -22.44
CA LEU A 167 4.67 12.66 -21.73
C LEU A 167 4.47 14.11 -21.28
N LYS A 168 5.53 14.77 -20.80
CA LYS A 168 5.51 16.19 -20.48
C LYS A 168 5.30 17.05 -21.74
N LYS A 169 6.05 16.78 -22.81
CA LYS A 169 5.98 17.54 -24.07
C LYS A 169 4.58 17.47 -24.71
N VAL A 170 3.92 16.33 -24.64
CA VAL A 170 2.54 16.14 -25.14
C VAL A 170 1.47 16.52 -24.10
N LYS A 171 1.85 17.16 -23.00
CA LYS A 171 0.98 17.65 -21.91
C LYS A 171 0.10 16.57 -21.25
N ILE A 172 0.51 15.31 -21.30
CA ILE A 172 -0.14 14.23 -20.53
C ILE A 172 0.18 14.35 -19.04
N ILE A 173 1.38 14.85 -18.71
CA ILE A 173 1.79 15.25 -17.35
C ILE A 173 2.22 16.71 -17.37
N ASP A 174 1.94 17.42 -16.30
CA ASP A 174 2.41 18.78 -16.08
C ASP A 174 3.85 18.79 -15.54
N GLN A 175 4.43 19.98 -15.33
CA GLN A 175 5.78 20.11 -14.78
C GLN A 175 5.89 19.44 -13.39
N LYS A 176 4.92 19.65 -12.52
CA LYS A 176 4.92 19.07 -11.16
C LYS A 176 4.86 17.55 -11.22
N GLY A 177 3.99 16.98 -12.05
CA GLY A 177 3.91 15.55 -12.28
C GLY A 177 5.21 14.96 -12.85
N TYR A 178 5.85 15.69 -13.79
CA TYR A 178 7.16 15.31 -14.32
C TYR A 178 8.22 15.27 -13.22
N ASP A 179 8.33 16.30 -12.37
CA ASP A 179 9.34 16.39 -11.33
C ASP A 179 9.17 15.28 -10.25
N ILE A 180 7.93 14.96 -9.92
CA ILE A 180 7.62 13.85 -9.00
C ILE A 180 8.06 12.52 -9.63
N LEU A 181 7.59 12.21 -10.84
CA LEU A 181 7.91 10.94 -11.51
C LEU A 181 9.40 10.83 -11.83
N PHE A 182 10.07 11.94 -12.18
CA PHE A 182 11.51 11.96 -12.42
C PHE A 182 12.29 11.52 -11.17
N LYS A 183 11.93 12.03 -9.98
CA LYS A 183 12.57 11.63 -8.72
C LYS A 183 12.44 10.13 -8.46
N GLU A 184 11.30 9.54 -8.84
CA GLU A 184 11.02 8.11 -8.64
C GLU A 184 11.77 7.18 -9.61
N VAL A 185 12.34 7.73 -10.69
CA VAL A 185 13.04 6.93 -11.71
C VAL A 185 14.43 7.49 -12.07
N ALA A 186 14.95 8.43 -11.30
CA ALA A 186 16.19 9.13 -11.59
C ALA A 186 17.42 8.21 -11.58
N SER A 187 17.47 7.21 -10.69
CA SER A 187 18.58 6.26 -10.61
C SER A 187 18.21 4.87 -11.14
N PRO A 188 19.19 4.04 -11.53
CA PRO A 188 18.95 2.65 -11.92
C PRO A 188 18.17 1.86 -10.84
N GLN A 189 18.52 2.07 -9.58
CA GLN A 189 17.90 1.40 -8.44
C GLN A 189 16.41 1.79 -8.30
N LEU A 190 16.09 3.08 -8.45
CA LEU A 190 14.69 3.56 -8.38
C LEU A 190 13.87 3.03 -9.55
N ARG A 191 14.44 3.02 -10.77
CA ARG A 191 13.77 2.42 -11.94
C ARG A 191 13.49 0.95 -11.77
N PHE A 192 14.48 0.20 -11.25
CA PHE A 192 14.31 -1.21 -10.94
C PHE A 192 13.24 -1.42 -9.86
N SER A 193 13.26 -0.64 -8.78
CA SER A 193 12.23 -0.71 -7.73
C SER A 193 10.84 -0.44 -8.28
N PHE A 194 10.68 0.54 -9.17
CA PHE A 194 9.41 0.83 -9.83
C PHE A 194 8.90 -0.36 -10.65
N TYR A 195 9.76 -0.91 -11.51
CA TYR A 195 9.46 -2.11 -12.31
C TYR A 195 9.12 -3.29 -11.41
N ALA A 196 9.94 -3.54 -10.40
CA ALA A 196 9.82 -4.67 -9.51
C ALA A 196 8.52 -4.59 -8.69
N CYS A 197 8.18 -3.44 -8.11
CA CYS A 197 6.90 -3.22 -7.43
C CYS A 197 5.72 -3.53 -8.37
N ALA A 198 5.70 -2.91 -9.55
CA ALA A 198 4.59 -3.07 -10.48
C ALA A 198 4.44 -4.53 -10.96
N SER A 199 5.55 -5.21 -11.22
CA SER A 199 5.56 -6.58 -11.74
C SER A 199 5.28 -7.61 -10.65
N TYR A 200 5.88 -7.47 -9.49
CA TYR A 200 5.78 -8.42 -8.38
C TYR A 200 4.39 -8.39 -7.75
N MET A 201 3.84 -7.19 -7.55
CA MET A 201 2.53 -6.99 -6.90
C MET A 201 1.35 -7.07 -7.87
N ARG A 202 1.56 -7.39 -9.15
CA ARG A 202 0.49 -7.34 -10.17
C ARG A 202 -0.71 -8.25 -9.89
N PHE A 203 -0.56 -9.26 -9.04
CA PHE A 203 -1.64 -10.16 -8.64
C PHE A 203 -2.41 -9.71 -7.38
N LEU A 204 -1.94 -8.66 -6.70
CA LEU A 204 -2.63 -8.06 -5.55
C LEU A 204 -3.77 -7.12 -6.00
N LYS A 205 -4.49 -7.53 -7.06
CA LYS A 205 -5.63 -6.75 -7.57
C LYS A 205 -6.87 -7.04 -6.74
N LEU A 206 -7.59 -6.00 -6.37
CA LEU A 206 -8.85 -6.13 -5.66
C LEU A 206 -9.85 -7.01 -6.44
N ASN A 207 -10.37 -8.02 -5.78
CA ASN A 207 -11.62 -8.68 -6.17
C ASN A 207 -12.76 -8.04 -5.36
N ALA A 208 -13.43 -7.06 -5.96
CA ALA A 208 -14.43 -6.26 -5.26
C ALA A 208 -15.56 -7.09 -4.63
N GLN A 209 -16.01 -8.16 -5.30
CA GLN A 209 -17.06 -9.03 -4.78
C GLN A 209 -16.58 -9.80 -3.54
N LYS A 210 -15.40 -10.44 -3.62
CA LYS A 210 -14.81 -11.18 -2.49
C LYS A 210 -14.50 -10.23 -1.34
N PHE A 211 -13.91 -9.08 -1.61
CA PHE A 211 -13.57 -8.08 -0.59
C PHE A 211 -14.81 -7.63 0.19
N ILE A 212 -15.87 -7.20 -0.51
CA ILE A 212 -17.13 -6.77 0.11
C ILE A 212 -17.74 -7.91 0.94
N ALA A 213 -17.78 -9.13 0.39
CA ALA A 213 -18.31 -10.30 1.10
C ALA A 213 -17.54 -10.57 2.40
N MET A 214 -16.19 -10.54 2.35
CA MET A 214 -15.35 -10.81 3.53
C MET A 214 -15.48 -9.70 4.58
N VAL A 215 -15.51 -8.43 4.18
CA VAL A 215 -15.72 -7.32 5.12
C VAL A 215 -17.05 -7.44 5.84
N ASN A 216 -18.14 -7.71 5.11
CA ASN A 216 -19.49 -7.83 5.69
C ASN A 216 -19.62 -9.10 6.57
N GLN A 217 -19.16 -10.25 6.08
CA GLN A 217 -19.23 -11.51 6.81
C GLN A 217 -18.47 -11.47 8.14
N HIS A 218 -17.30 -10.83 8.16
CA HIS A 218 -16.45 -10.72 9.35
C HIS A 218 -16.67 -9.41 10.13
N GLN A 219 -17.66 -8.60 9.70
CA GLN A 219 -18.03 -7.34 10.34
C GLN A 219 -16.83 -6.41 10.55
N ILE A 220 -15.91 -6.35 9.57
CA ILE A 220 -14.72 -5.51 9.65
C ILE A 220 -15.13 -4.04 9.52
N LYS A 221 -14.96 -3.28 10.59
CA LYS A 221 -15.21 -1.83 10.58
C LYS A 221 -14.25 -1.16 9.60
N SER A 222 -14.79 -0.52 8.57
CA SER A 222 -13.99 -0.01 7.47
C SER A 222 -14.16 1.49 7.27
N VAL A 223 -13.06 2.23 7.19
CA VAL A 223 -13.06 3.67 6.90
C VAL A 223 -12.20 3.94 5.69
N PHE A 224 -12.80 4.58 4.70
CA PHE A 224 -12.11 5.02 3.48
C PHE A 224 -11.91 6.53 3.54
N ILE A 225 -10.63 6.96 3.52
CA ILE A 225 -10.24 8.34 3.74
C ILE A 225 -9.73 8.93 2.44
N PHE A 226 -10.33 10.03 2.01
CA PHE A 226 -9.99 10.73 0.78
C PHE A 226 -9.50 12.14 1.09
N GLY A 227 -8.52 12.60 0.33
CA GLY A 227 -8.12 14.00 0.36
C GLY A 227 -9.00 14.84 -0.56
N GLU A 228 -9.56 15.95 -0.07
CA GLU A 228 -10.37 16.87 -0.87
C GLU A 228 -9.63 17.37 -2.12
N ARG A 229 -8.32 17.54 -2.00
CA ARG A 229 -7.44 18.02 -3.09
C ARG A 229 -6.67 16.89 -3.79
N ASP A 230 -6.95 15.62 -3.45
CA ASP A 230 -6.32 14.47 -4.11
C ASP A 230 -6.98 14.18 -5.46
N LYS A 231 -6.35 14.67 -6.53
CA LYS A 231 -6.82 14.43 -7.91
C LYS A 231 -6.55 12.99 -8.41
N ASN A 232 -5.65 12.25 -7.75
CA ASN A 232 -5.29 10.89 -8.15
C ASN A 232 -6.36 9.88 -7.70
N TYR A 233 -6.84 10.03 -6.46
CA TYR A 233 -7.81 9.13 -5.84
C TYR A 233 -8.97 9.92 -5.23
N PRO A 234 -9.85 10.53 -6.06
CA PRO A 234 -11.05 11.22 -5.58
C PRO A 234 -12.09 10.23 -5.06
N THR A 235 -13.05 10.68 -4.24
CA THR A 235 -14.14 9.87 -3.65
C THR A 235 -14.90 9.04 -4.70
N ALA A 236 -15.05 9.55 -5.91
CA ALA A 236 -15.73 8.86 -7.01
C ALA A 236 -15.21 7.45 -7.31
N ILE A 237 -13.97 7.11 -6.90
CA ILE A 237 -13.44 5.75 -7.12
C ILE A 237 -14.06 4.71 -6.18
N GLY A 238 -14.58 5.13 -5.04
CA GLY A 238 -15.21 4.26 -4.04
C GLY A 238 -16.70 3.97 -4.28
N LYS A 239 -17.36 4.73 -5.16
CA LYS A 239 -18.83 4.72 -5.32
C LYS A 239 -19.48 3.35 -5.61
N ASN A 240 -18.76 2.43 -6.21
CA ASN A 240 -19.28 1.09 -6.54
C ASN A 240 -18.94 0.02 -5.49
N ILE A 241 -18.15 0.36 -4.47
CA ILE A 241 -17.64 -0.55 -3.45
C ILE A 241 -18.11 -0.13 -2.07
N ILE A 242 -17.82 1.09 -1.64
CA ILE A 242 -18.06 1.57 -0.27
C ILE A 242 -19.53 1.44 0.14
N PRO A 243 -20.53 1.86 -0.67
CA PRO A 243 -21.95 1.74 -0.29
C PRO A 243 -22.47 0.30 -0.14
N ARG A 244 -21.66 -0.70 -0.51
CA ARG A 244 -22.01 -2.12 -0.40
C ARG A 244 -21.39 -2.80 0.81
N ILE A 245 -20.68 -2.05 1.63
CA ILE A 245 -20.05 -2.51 2.87
C ILE A 245 -20.89 -1.98 4.03
N ASP A 246 -21.46 -2.89 4.82
CA ASP A 246 -22.47 -2.57 5.83
C ASP A 246 -21.96 -1.60 6.92
N GLN A 247 -20.69 -1.72 7.32
CA GLN A 247 -20.05 -0.90 8.35
C GLN A 247 -18.97 0.03 7.78
N ALA A 248 -19.11 0.48 6.52
CA ALA A 248 -18.16 1.40 5.94
C ALA A 248 -18.53 2.87 6.24
N LYS A 249 -17.50 3.65 6.54
CA LYS A 249 -17.56 5.12 6.53
C LYS A 249 -16.67 5.68 5.42
N GLU A 250 -17.17 6.69 4.72
CA GLU A 250 -16.36 7.51 3.81
C GLU A 250 -16.06 8.84 4.50
N LEU A 251 -14.80 9.22 4.50
CA LEU A 251 -14.35 10.46 5.10
C LEU A 251 -13.53 11.26 4.09
N VAL A 252 -13.82 12.56 4.00
CA VAL A 252 -13.04 13.51 3.21
C VAL A 252 -12.32 14.45 4.16
N ILE A 253 -10.99 14.54 4.03
CA ILE A 253 -10.17 15.44 4.82
C ILE A 253 -9.56 16.53 3.94
N ASN A 254 -9.30 17.71 4.49
CA ASN A 254 -8.74 18.83 3.74
C ASN A 254 -7.24 18.63 3.47
N GLU A 255 -6.92 17.59 2.69
CA GLU A 255 -5.55 17.21 2.33
C GLU A 255 -5.43 16.96 0.81
N ASN A 256 -4.19 16.95 0.33
CA ASN A 256 -3.84 16.45 -1.00
C ASN A 256 -3.49 14.95 -0.93
N HIS A 257 -2.83 14.40 -1.96
CA HIS A 257 -2.40 13.00 -1.94
C HIS A 257 -1.44 12.69 -0.79
N ASP A 258 -0.54 13.60 -0.40
CA ASP A 258 0.38 13.43 0.72
C ASP A 258 -0.30 13.78 2.05
N MET A 259 -1.15 12.85 2.52
CA MET A 259 -2.07 13.08 3.64
C MET A 259 -1.67 12.42 4.97
N ILE A 260 -0.61 11.61 5.01
CA ILE A 260 -0.19 10.97 6.26
C ILE A 260 0.63 11.97 7.10
N ASN A 261 -0.09 12.79 7.84
CA ASN A 261 0.43 13.89 8.66
C ASN A 261 -0.34 13.99 9.99
N LEU A 262 -0.09 15.03 10.78
CA LEU A 262 -0.72 15.22 12.09
C LEU A 262 -2.25 15.38 11.98
N ASN A 263 -2.74 16.06 10.93
CA ASN A 263 -4.19 16.18 10.70
C ASN A 263 -4.83 14.80 10.49
N PHE A 264 -4.22 13.95 9.67
CA PHE A 264 -4.66 12.56 9.48
C PHE A 264 -4.67 11.79 10.82
N ALA A 265 -3.61 11.93 11.63
CA ALA A 265 -3.52 11.25 12.92
C ALA A 265 -4.64 11.69 13.89
N ASN A 266 -4.93 12.98 13.96
CA ASN A 266 -5.99 13.52 14.79
C ASN A 266 -7.37 13.01 14.34
N VAL A 267 -7.64 13.05 13.04
CA VAL A 267 -8.91 12.58 12.47
C VAL A 267 -9.09 11.08 12.72
N LEU A 268 -8.04 10.27 12.52
CA LEU A 268 -8.13 8.84 12.78
C LEU A 268 -8.35 8.53 14.26
N SER A 269 -7.69 9.26 15.15
CA SER A 269 -7.88 9.14 16.61
C SER A 269 -9.30 9.47 17.03
N GLN A 270 -9.89 10.56 16.52
CA GLN A 270 -11.29 10.93 16.80
C GLN A 270 -12.26 9.84 16.34
N LEU A 271 -12.07 9.32 15.12
CA LEU A 271 -12.90 8.23 14.60
C LEU A 271 -12.88 6.99 15.50
N LEU A 272 -11.74 6.66 16.08
CA LEU A 272 -11.58 5.49 16.95
C LEU A 272 -12.16 5.71 18.35
N HIS A 273 -12.36 6.94 18.78
CA HIS A 273 -13.07 7.28 20.02
C HIS A 273 -14.60 7.19 19.85
N ASP A 274 -15.11 7.42 18.64
CA ASP A 274 -16.54 7.40 18.31
C ASP A 274 -17.06 5.97 18.00
N TYR A 275 -16.19 4.95 18.05
CA TYR A 275 -16.50 3.53 17.85
C TYR A 275 -16.41 2.72 19.15
#